data_b2e8cf2c1475a144a4d66d3c96b4d15b
#
_entry.id   b2e8cf2c1475a144a4d66d3c96b4d15b
#
_cell.length_a   1.000
_cell.length_b   1.000
_cell.length_c   1.000
_cell.angle_alpha   90.00
_cell.angle_beta   90.00
_cell.angle_gamma   90.00
#
_symmetry.space_group_name_H-M   'P 1'
#
loop_
_entity.id
_entity.type
_entity.pdbx_description
1 polymer ?
#
loop_
_entity_poly.entity_id
_entity_poly.type
_entity_poly.pdbx_seq_one_letter_code
_entity_poly.pdbx_strand_id
1 'polypeptide(L)' 'MNLIEAKKIVGNQPTWALKNMVKALNMLPWLNTAEDKERLVAAKVVLKHRK' A
#
# COMPACT_ATOMS: atom_id res chain seq x y z
N MET A 1 -3.92 -11.23 0.40
CA MET A 1 -3.73 -10.58 -0.91
C MET A 1 -2.42 -11.05 -1.52
N ASN A 2 -2.43 -11.42 -2.79
CA ASN A 2 -1.21 -11.83 -3.47
C ASN A 2 -0.54 -10.63 -4.17
N LEU A 3 0.68 -10.83 -4.68
CA LEU A 3 1.46 -9.76 -5.29
C LEU A 3 0.79 -9.17 -6.54
N ILE A 4 0.16 -10.01 -7.34
CA ILE A 4 -0.51 -9.56 -8.56
C ILE A 4 -1.66 -8.60 -8.23
N GLU A 5 -2.48 -8.96 -7.26
CA GLU A 5 -3.57 -8.10 -6.81
C GLU A 5 -3.04 -6.80 -6.18
N ALA A 6 -1.99 -6.91 -5.38
CA ALA A 6 -1.38 -5.73 -4.76
C ALA A 6 -0.88 -4.75 -5.82
N LYS A 7 -0.23 -5.24 -6.86
CA LYS A 7 0.26 -4.40 -7.95
C LYS A 7 -0.87 -3.73 -8.72
N LYS A 8 -2.00 -4.41 -8.87
CA LYS A 8 -3.17 -3.82 -9.54
C LYS A 8 -3.75 -2.67 -8.73
N ILE A 9 -3.73 -2.79 -7.41
CA ILE A 9 -4.30 -1.77 -6.52
C ILE A 9 -3.41 -0.53 -6.45
N VAL A 10 -2.11 -0.70 -6.23
CA VAL A 10 -1.19 0.43 -6.05
C VAL A 10 -0.51 0.87 -7.33
N GLY A 11 -0.57 0.05 -8.38
CA GLY A 11 0.08 0.36 -9.64
C GLY A 11 1.59 0.17 -9.58
N ASN A 12 2.29 0.70 -10.56
CA ASN A 12 3.74 0.57 -10.67
C ASN A 12 4.44 1.76 -10.00
N GLN A 13 4.36 1.82 -8.69
CA GLN A 13 4.92 2.91 -7.91
C GLN A 13 6.35 2.61 -7.46
N PRO A 14 7.23 3.63 -7.37
CA PRO A 14 8.56 3.44 -6.80
C PRO A 14 8.49 3.13 -5.31
N THR A 15 9.55 2.52 -4.78
CA THR A 15 9.60 2.11 -3.37
C THR A 15 9.34 3.26 -2.41
N TRP A 16 9.93 4.44 -2.67
CA TRP A 16 9.75 5.60 -1.79
C TRP A 16 8.29 6.05 -1.73
N ALA A 17 7.58 5.96 -2.87
CA ALA A 17 6.16 6.33 -2.92
C ALA A 17 5.30 5.36 -2.13
N LEU A 18 5.60 4.06 -2.22
CA LEU A 18 4.88 3.04 -1.44
C LEU A 18 5.13 3.21 0.05
N LYS A 19 6.36 3.51 0.45
CA LYS A 19 6.70 3.77 1.85
C LYS A 19 5.95 4.99 2.38
N ASN A 20 5.89 6.05 1.59
CA ASN A 20 5.14 7.24 1.96
C ASN A 20 3.65 6.96 2.10
N MET A 21 3.10 6.16 1.19
CA MET A 21 1.69 5.76 1.24
C MET A 21 1.37 4.99 2.52
N VAL A 22 2.20 4.01 2.87
CA VAL A 22 2.02 3.23 4.10
C VAL A 22 2.10 4.15 5.33
N LYS A 23 3.08 5.03 5.36
CA LYS A 23 3.26 5.95 6.47
C LYS A 23 2.05 6.87 6.62
N ALA A 24 1.60 7.47 5.53
CA ALA A 24 0.47 8.40 5.55
C ALA A 24 -0.82 7.71 6.00
N LEU A 25 -1.09 6.51 5.49
CA LEU A 25 -2.30 5.77 5.84
C LEU A 25 -2.27 5.27 7.29
N ASN A 26 -1.09 5.00 7.84
CA ASN A 26 -0.95 4.60 9.24
C ASN A 26 -1.07 5.78 10.21
N MET A 27 -0.73 7.00 9.78
CA MET A 27 -0.78 8.17 10.65
C MET A 27 -2.19 8.58 11.01
N LEU A 28 -3.15 8.39 10.11
CA LEU A 28 -4.54 8.81 10.31
C LEU A 28 -5.50 7.66 10.02
N PRO A 29 -5.41 6.57 10.81
CA PRO A 29 -6.21 5.36 10.50
C PRO A 29 -7.72 5.59 10.58
N TRP A 30 -8.15 6.55 11.40
CA TRP A 30 -9.59 6.85 11.52
C TRP A 30 -10.17 7.57 10.30
N LEU A 31 -9.33 8.09 9.43
CA LEU A 31 -9.76 8.74 8.18
C LEU A 31 -9.75 7.79 6.99
N ASN A 32 -9.25 6.57 7.19
CA ASN A 32 -9.12 5.61 6.10
C ASN A 32 -10.48 5.01 5.73
N THR A 33 -10.77 5.00 4.43
CA THR A 33 -11.91 4.28 3.89
C THR A 33 -11.53 2.81 3.69
N ALA A 34 -12.50 1.98 3.26
CA ALA A 34 -12.20 0.59 2.93
C ALA A 34 -11.15 0.50 1.81
N GLU A 35 -11.24 1.39 0.82
CA GLU A 35 -10.27 1.44 -0.28
C GLU A 35 -8.88 1.80 0.22
N ASP A 36 -8.77 2.73 1.15
CA ASP A 36 -7.49 3.13 1.74
C ASP A 36 -6.85 1.97 2.49
N LYS A 37 -7.65 1.18 3.19
CA LYS A 37 -7.16 0.00 3.89
C LYS A 37 -6.61 -1.03 2.90
N GLU A 38 -7.29 -1.23 1.78
CA GLU A 38 -6.81 -2.12 0.73
C GLU A 38 -5.48 -1.63 0.14
N ARG A 39 -5.37 -0.33 -0.11
CA ARG A 39 -4.12 0.26 -0.59
C ARG A 39 -2.99 0.06 0.39
N LEU A 40 -3.27 0.19 1.67
CA LEU A 40 -2.27 -0.02 2.72
C LEU A 40 -1.75 -1.45 2.69
N VAL A 41 -2.65 -2.43 2.64
CA VAL A 41 -2.27 -3.84 2.57
C VAL A 41 -1.50 -4.12 1.29
N ALA A 42 -1.99 -3.60 0.16
CA ALA A 42 -1.33 -3.80 -1.13
C ALA A 42 0.08 -3.21 -1.15
N ALA A 43 0.25 -2.00 -0.62
CA ALA A 43 1.57 -1.38 -0.53
C ALA A 43 2.53 -2.21 0.33
N LYS A 44 2.06 -2.73 1.45
CA LYS A 44 2.87 -3.58 2.32
C LYS A 44 3.29 -4.86 1.61
N VAL A 45 2.37 -5.48 0.87
CA VAL A 45 2.67 -6.71 0.11
C VAL A 45 3.76 -6.44 -0.94
N VAL A 46 3.62 -5.38 -1.71
CA VAL A 46 4.61 -5.02 -2.74
C VAL A 46 5.96 -4.71 -2.12
N LEU A 47 5.99 -3.93 -1.04
CA LEU A 47 7.24 -3.59 -0.34
C LEU A 47 7.94 -4.83 0.20
N LYS A 48 7.17 -5.76 0.75
CA LYS A 48 7.72 -7.02 1.26
C LYS A 48 8.44 -7.81 0.17
N HIS A 49 7.92 -7.78 -1.05
CA HIS A 49 8.52 -8.49 -2.18
C HIS A 49 9.70 -7.75 -2.81
N ARG A 50 9.81 -6.45 -2.55
CA ARG A 50 10.89 -5.64 -3.15
C ARG A 50 12.19 -5.64 -2.39
N LYS A 51 12.20 -6.03 -1.19
CA LYS A 51 13.38 -5.97 -0.31
C LYS A 51 14.69 -5.62 -0.98
#